data_d5985fc7c0f92b813bbd9d97714b55cf
#
_entry.id   d5985fc7c0f92b813bbd9d97714b55cf
#
_cell.length_a   1.000
_cell.length_b   1.000
_cell.length_c   1.000
_cell.angle_alpha   90.00
_cell.angle_beta   90.00
_cell.angle_gamma   90.00
#
_symmetry.space_group_name_H-M   'P 1'
#
loop_
_entity.id
_entity.type
_entity.pdbx_description
1 polymer ?
#
loop_
_entity_poly.entity_id
_entity_poly.type
_entity_poly.pdbx_seq_one_letter_code
_entity_poly.pdbx_strand_id
1 'polypeptide(L)'
;KDTLFPALAGHRPEIAGFFWFQGFNDQFGDAAPAAYEAGMKHLIHDVRKDLGAATLPVVIAGIGTFGWDGTAKPQEGSGTAKVLAGQLAMNDVPEFAGTVRAFETAPLSDKEAAAIFPTWQKNFEEWKKVGSDRPYHYLGSGIWYSRIGTAAGEAMVELVGP
;
A
#
# COMPACT_ATOMS: atom_id res chain seq x y z
N LYS A 1 6.80 20.15 17.29
CA LYS A 1 7.03 20.49 15.87
C LYS A 1 8.37 21.15 15.66
N ASP A 2 8.61 22.27 16.31
CA ASP A 2 9.86 23.06 16.17
C ASP A 2 11.08 22.36 16.79
N THR A 3 10.87 21.44 17.74
CA THR A 3 11.93 20.61 18.34
C THR A 3 12.29 19.40 17.50
N LEU A 4 11.33 18.80 16.77
CA LEU A 4 11.57 17.62 15.93
C LEU A 4 12.13 17.98 14.55
N PHE A 5 11.73 19.14 14.01
CA PHE A 5 12.11 19.60 12.68
C PHE A 5 12.52 21.09 12.72
N PRO A 6 13.71 21.41 13.29
CA PRO A 6 14.15 22.81 13.41
C PRO A 6 14.20 23.56 12.07
N ALA A 7 14.53 22.86 10.98
CA ALA A 7 14.56 23.43 9.63
C ALA A 7 13.17 23.90 9.13
N LEU A 8 12.09 23.44 9.77
CA LEU A 8 10.71 23.82 9.48
C LEU A 8 10.12 24.80 10.50
N ALA A 9 10.96 25.34 11.39
CA ALA A 9 10.54 26.35 12.34
C ALA A 9 10.00 27.59 11.60
N GLY A 10 8.82 28.05 12.00
CA GLY A 10 8.14 29.18 11.33
C GLY A 10 7.35 28.83 10.07
N HIS A 11 7.51 27.63 9.51
CA HIS A 11 6.69 27.16 8.38
C HIS A 11 5.33 26.66 8.85
N ARG A 12 4.28 26.95 8.09
CA ARG A 12 2.95 26.37 8.27
C ARG A 12 2.86 25.12 7.39
N PRO A 13 2.82 23.90 7.95
CA PRO A 13 2.64 22.69 7.14
C PRO A 13 1.23 22.64 6.59
N GLU A 14 1.12 22.22 5.35
CA GLU A 14 -0.12 21.85 4.69
C GLU A 14 -0.12 20.35 4.42
N ILE A 15 -1.23 19.67 4.70
CA ILE A 15 -1.38 18.25 4.44
C ILE A 15 -2.02 18.08 3.07
N ALA A 16 -1.25 17.63 2.10
CA ALA A 16 -1.67 17.50 0.72
C ALA A 16 -2.40 16.19 0.40
N GLY A 17 -2.18 15.13 1.19
CA GLY A 17 -2.80 13.83 0.97
C GLY A 17 -2.44 12.82 2.05
N PHE A 18 -3.10 11.67 2.00
CA PHE A 18 -2.86 10.52 2.89
C PHE A 18 -2.56 9.27 2.05
N PHE A 19 -1.44 8.61 2.31
CA PHE A 19 -1.07 7.36 1.66
C PHE A 19 -1.19 6.20 2.64
N TRP A 20 -1.97 5.18 2.26
CA TRP A 20 -2.15 3.95 3.04
C TRP A 20 -1.50 2.76 2.36
N PHE A 21 -0.58 2.10 3.05
CA PHE A 21 0.11 0.91 2.59
C PHE A 21 0.23 -0.10 3.73
N GLN A 22 -0.83 -0.88 3.94
CA GLN A 22 -0.94 -1.83 5.06
C GLN A 22 -1.93 -2.94 4.68
N GLY A 23 -1.99 -4.05 5.42
CA GLY A 23 -2.98 -5.12 5.25
C GLY A 23 -2.42 -6.51 5.50
N PHE A 24 -1.11 -6.67 5.62
CA PHE A 24 -0.50 -7.99 5.77
C PHE A 24 -0.98 -8.74 7.02
N ASN A 25 -1.07 -8.10 8.17
CA ASN A 25 -1.51 -8.76 9.40
C ASN A 25 -3.02 -9.01 9.42
N ASP A 26 -3.80 -8.18 8.75
CA ASP A 26 -5.26 -8.28 8.72
C ASP A 26 -5.77 -9.43 7.84
N GLN A 27 -4.90 -10.07 7.05
CA GLN A 27 -5.28 -11.26 6.26
C GLN A 27 -5.44 -12.54 7.08
N PHE A 28 -4.99 -12.55 8.34
CA PHE A 28 -5.02 -13.75 9.17
C PHE A 28 -6.28 -13.82 10.04
N GLY A 29 -6.77 -15.05 10.27
CA GLY A 29 -8.02 -15.30 10.98
C GLY A 29 -9.26 -14.93 10.15
N ASP A 30 -10.41 -14.85 10.79
CA ASP A 30 -11.69 -14.63 10.11
C ASP A 30 -12.25 -13.22 10.29
N ALA A 31 -12.07 -12.64 11.47
CA ALA A 31 -12.71 -11.38 11.84
C ALA A 31 -12.09 -10.16 11.16
N ALA A 32 -10.76 -10.06 11.16
CA ALA A 32 -10.07 -8.91 10.59
C ALA A 32 -10.28 -8.78 9.08
N PRO A 33 -10.12 -9.86 8.26
CA PRO A 33 -10.39 -9.76 6.84
C PRO A 33 -11.86 -9.44 6.53
N ALA A 34 -12.79 -9.96 7.33
CA ALA A 34 -14.22 -9.71 7.13
C ALA A 34 -14.63 -8.25 7.44
N ALA A 35 -13.93 -7.61 8.37
CA ALA A 35 -14.19 -6.22 8.76
C ALA A 35 -13.39 -5.18 7.96
N TYR A 36 -12.45 -5.61 7.10
CA TYR A 36 -11.45 -4.72 6.52
C TYR A 36 -12.04 -3.60 5.66
N GLU A 37 -13.00 -3.91 4.79
CA GLU A 37 -13.66 -2.91 3.94
C GLU A 37 -14.35 -1.83 4.77
N ALA A 38 -15.14 -2.22 5.77
CA ALA A 38 -15.80 -1.26 6.66
C ALA A 38 -14.77 -0.45 7.46
N GLY A 39 -13.71 -1.09 7.94
CA GLY A 39 -12.60 -0.44 8.65
C GLY A 39 -11.91 0.61 7.79
N MET A 40 -11.68 0.34 6.50
CA MET A 40 -11.09 1.31 5.56
C MET A 40 -11.98 2.54 5.36
N LYS A 41 -13.29 2.36 5.21
CA LYS A 41 -14.23 3.50 5.13
C LYS A 41 -14.14 4.37 6.38
N HIS A 42 -14.19 3.74 7.56
CA HIS A 42 -14.06 4.46 8.83
C HIS A 42 -12.72 5.19 8.95
N LEU A 43 -11.60 4.54 8.61
CA LEU A 43 -10.28 5.15 8.65
C LEU A 43 -10.23 6.42 7.80
N ILE A 44 -10.75 6.38 6.58
CA ILE A 44 -10.76 7.56 5.68
C ILE A 44 -11.58 8.70 6.30
N HIS A 45 -12.75 8.39 6.84
CA HIS A 45 -13.59 9.39 7.52
C HIS A 45 -12.91 9.99 8.75
N ASP A 46 -12.32 9.15 9.60
CA ASP A 46 -11.66 9.58 10.84
C ASP A 46 -10.43 10.44 10.54
N VAL A 47 -9.58 10.04 9.60
CA VAL A 47 -8.42 10.84 9.16
C VAL A 47 -8.86 12.21 8.63
N ARG A 48 -9.89 12.25 7.78
CA ARG A 48 -10.42 13.51 7.25
C ARG A 48 -11.01 14.42 8.34
N LYS A 49 -11.75 13.85 9.27
CA LYS A 49 -12.32 14.53 10.41
C LYS A 49 -11.25 15.09 11.34
N ASP A 50 -10.30 14.26 11.75
CA ASP A 50 -9.27 14.62 12.72
C ASP A 50 -8.31 15.69 12.17
N LEU A 51 -8.07 15.68 10.86
CA LEU A 51 -7.26 16.67 10.17
C LEU A 51 -8.05 17.91 9.72
N GLY A 52 -9.38 17.91 9.88
CA GLY A 52 -10.24 19.00 9.41
C GLY A 52 -10.22 19.18 7.88
N ALA A 53 -9.99 18.09 7.13
CA ALA A 53 -9.79 18.10 5.69
C ALA A 53 -10.78 17.13 5.00
N ALA A 54 -12.02 17.53 4.84
CA ALA A 54 -13.14 16.69 4.41
C ALA A 54 -12.92 16.00 3.04
N THR A 55 -12.15 16.61 2.16
CA THR A 55 -11.84 16.10 0.80
C THR A 55 -10.38 15.72 0.66
N LEU A 56 -9.67 15.47 1.77
CA LEU A 56 -8.25 15.06 1.70
C LEU A 56 -8.07 13.90 0.74
N PRO A 57 -7.19 14.02 -0.27
CA PRO A 57 -6.86 12.93 -1.18
C PRO A 57 -6.29 11.73 -0.44
N VAL A 58 -6.77 10.53 -0.78
CA VAL A 58 -6.30 9.28 -0.18
C VAL A 58 -5.87 8.32 -1.27
N VAL A 59 -4.65 7.82 -1.18
CA VAL A 59 -4.14 6.77 -2.07
C VAL A 59 -3.90 5.51 -1.26
N ILE A 60 -4.37 4.37 -1.77
CA ILE A 60 -4.29 3.07 -1.12
C ILE A 60 -3.51 2.11 -2.03
N ALA A 61 -2.38 1.61 -1.54
CA ALA A 61 -1.65 0.53 -2.17
C ALA A 61 -2.22 -0.82 -1.68
N GLY A 62 -2.91 -1.53 -2.55
CA GLY A 62 -3.50 -2.84 -2.26
C GLY A 62 -2.44 -3.89 -1.97
N ILE A 63 -2.74 -4.81 -1.03
CA ILE A 63 -1.81 -5.88 -0.66
C ILE A 63 -1.47 -6.76 -1.87
N GLY A 64 -0.18 -7.06 -2.09
CA GLY A 64 0.33 -7.83 -3.24
C GLY A 64 1.28 -8.97 -2.86
N THR A 65 1.25 -9.44 -1.61
CA THR A 65 2.18 -10.44 -1.07
C THR A 65 1.68 -11.90 -1.24
N PHE A 66 1.01 -12.21 -2.34
CA PHE A 66 0.40 -13.51 -2.63
C PHE A 66 0.96 -14.19 -3.89
N GLY A 67 1.96 -13.61 -4.51
CA GLY A 67 2.69 -14.15 -5.67
C GLY A 67 3.76 -13.17 -6.09
N TRP A 68 4.91 -13.73 -6.47
CA TRP A 68 6.11 -12.93 -6.63
C TRP A 68 6.35 -12.49 -8.08
N ASP A 69 5.75 -13.16 -9.05
CA ASP A 69 5.91 -12.87 -10.47
C ASP A 69 4.96 -11.76 -11.00
N GLY A 70 4.07 -11.27 -10.15
CA GLY A 70 3.10 -10.22 -10.49
C GLY A 70 1.88 -10.68 -11.28
N THR A 71 1.74 -11.98 -11.53
CA THR A 71 0.60 -12.55 -12.28
C THR A 71 -0.36 -13.32 -11.38
N ALA A 72 0.09 -13.77 -10.20
CA ALA A 72 -0.72 -14.49 -9.26
C ALA A 72 -1.87 -13.62 -8.73
N LYS A 73 -2.96 -14.30 -8.39
CA LYS A 73 -4.09 -13.72 -7.65
C LYS A 73 -4.20 -14.42 -6.30
N PRO A 74 -4.70 -13.74 -5.27
CA PRO A 74 -4.94 -14.39 -4.00
C PRO A 74 -6.00 -15.48 -4.17
N GLN A 75 -5.88 -16.57 -3.41
CA GLN A 75 -6.87 -17.63 -3.41
C GLN A 75 -8.25 -17.05 -3.06
N GLU A 76 -9.25 -17.40 -3.85
CA GLU A 76 -10.63 -16.95 -3.63
C GLU A 76 -11.11 -17.31 -2.22
N GLY A 77 -11.78 -16.38 -1.56
CA GLY A 77 -12.28 -16.53 -0.19
C GLY A 77 -11.22 -16.43 0.90
N SER A 78 -9.93 -16.39 0.56
CA SER A 78 -8.85 -16.20 1.55
C SER A 78 -8.92 -14.83 2.23
N GLY A 79 -8.29 -14.71 3.39
CA GLY A 79 -8.16 -13.42 4.06
C GLY A 79 -7.43 -12.38 3.21
N THR A 80 -6.41 -12.81 2.46
CA THR A 80 -5.69 -11.94 1.50
C THR A 80 -6.63 -11.40 0.41
N ALA A 81 -7.49 -12.27 -0.15
CA ALA A 81 -8.46 -11.85 -1.15
C ALA A 81 -9.47 -10.84 -0.59
N LYS A 82 -9.95 -11.07 0.65
CA LYS A 82 -10.89 -10.16 1.33
C LYS A 82 -10.25 -8.80 1.62
N VAL A 83 -9.02 -8.79 2.13
CA VAL A 83 -8.29 -7.54 2.41
C VAL A 83 -8.06 -6.76 1.11
N LEU A 84 -7.55 -7.40 0.05
CA LEU A 84 -7.34 -6.75 -1.24
C LEU A 84 -8.66 -6.20 -1.81
N ALA A 85 -9.72 -7.00 -1.79
CA ALA A 85 -11.03 -6.58 -2.26
C ALA A 85 -11.55 -5.35 -1.48
N GLY A 86 -11.41 -5.36 -0.14
CA GLY A 86 -11.79 -4.22 0.71
C GLY A 86 -10.97 -2.95 0.42
N GLN A 87 -9.69 -3.09 0.07
CA GLN A 87 -8.86 -1.96 -0.35
C GLN A 87 -9.32 -1.38 -1.69
N LEU A 88 -9.53 -2.26 -2.68
CA LEU A 88 -9.93 -1.83 -4.03
C LEU A 88 -11.37 -1.31 -4.09
N ALA A 89 -12.26 -1.81 -3.23
CA ALA A 89 -13.65 -1.35 -3.13
C ALA A 89 -13.76 0.15 -2.82
N MET A 90 -12.72 0.77 -2.25
CA MET A 90 -12.73 2.21 -1.98
C MET A 90 -12.82 3.06 -3.27
N ASN A 91 -12.45 2.52 -4.43
CA ASN A 91 -12.62 3.18 -5.72
C ASN A 91 -14.11 3.35 -6.12
N ASP A 92 -14.97 2.44 -5.62
CA ASP A 92 -16.38 2.35 -6.01
C ASP A 92 -17.33 2.98 -4.97
N VAL A 93 -16.79 3.53 -3.88
CA VAL A 93 -17.58 4.23 -2.87
C VAL A 93 -17.98 5.61 -3.40
N PRO A 94 -19.28 5.91 -3.60
CA PRO A 94 -19.71 7.14 -4.27
C PRO A 94 -19.22 8.43 -3.60
N GLU A 95 -19.18 8.44 -2.27
CA GLU A 95 -18.72 9.59 -1.48
C GLU A 95 -17.21 9.85 -1.58
N PHE A 96 -16.43 8.88 -2.08
CA PHE A 96 -15.00 8.97 -2.28
C PHE A 96 -14.61 9.31 -3.72
N ALA A 97 -15.57 9.42 -4.60
CA ALA A 97 -15.33 9.71 -6.02
C ALA A 97 -14.43 10.95 -6.20
N GLY A 98 -13.36 10.79 -7.00
CA GLY A 98 -12.40 11.85 -7.27
C GLY A 98 -11.46 12.23 -6.11
N THR A 99 -11.58 11.58 -4.94
CA THR A 99 -10.75 11.89 -3.76
C THR A 99 -10.07 10.66 -3.15
N VAL A 100 -10.39 9.46 -3.61
CA VAL A 100 -9.72 8.21 -3.19
C VAL A 100 -9.31 7.43 -4.43
N ARG A 101 -8.11 6.86 -4.39
CA ARG A 101 -7.58 5.96 -5.42
C ARG A 101 -6.90 4.76 -4.76
N ALA A 102 -7.38 3.56 -5.07
CA ALA A 102 -6.72 2.31 -4.70
C ALA A 102 -6.15 1.63 -5.95
N PHE A 103 -4.97 1.01 -5.84
CA PHE A 103 -4.31 0.29 -6.93
C PHE A 103 -3.68 -1.01 -6.45
N GLU A 104 -3.50 -1.98 -7.36
CA GLU A 104 -2.85 -3.24 -7.07
C GLU A 104 -1.32 -3.12 -7.11
N THR A 105 -0.63 -3.69 -6.11
CA THR A 105 0.84 -3.67 -6.04
C THR A 105 1.49 -4.93 -6.61
N ALA A 106 0.76 -6.04 -6.72
CA ALA A 106 1.30 -7.30 -7.26
C ALA A 106 1.84 -7.15 -8.71
N PRO A 107 1.18 -6.46 -9.65
CA PRO A 107 1.69 -6.28 -11.01
C PRO A 107 3.01 -5.52 -11.10
N LEU A 108 3.36 -4.76 -10.05
CA LEU A 108 4.58 -3.95 -9.99
C LEU A 108 5.80 -4.76 -9.56
N SER A 109 5.67 -6.09 -9.42
CA SER A 109 6.68 -6.99 -8.87
C SER A 109 8.07 -6.85 -9.53
N ASP A 110 9.08 -7.15 -8.72
CA ASP A 110 10.46 -7.28 -9.18
C ASP A 110 10.68 -8.70 -9.74
N LYS A 111 10.75 -8.81 -11.07
CA LYS A 111 10.90 -10.08 -11.78
C LYS A 111 12.24 -10.75 -11.49
N GLU A 112 13.31 -9.98 -11.30
CA GLU A 112 14.64 -10.51 -11.00
C GLU A 112 14.66 -11.10 -9.59
N ALA A 113 14.17 -10.38 -8.58
CA ALA A 113 14.03 -10.89 -7.24
C ALA A 113 13.12 -12.14 -7.19
N ALA A 114 12.00 -12.11 -7.91
CA ALA A 114 11.08 -13.25 -8.01
C ALA A 114 11.73 -14.50 -8.60
N ALA A 115 12.57 -14.35 -9.60
CA ALA A 115 13.29 -15.49 -10.24
C ALA A 115 14.31 -16.14 -9.30
N ILE A 116 14.97 -15.37 -8.44
CA ILE A 116 15.98 -15.89 -7.50
C ILE A 116 15.33 -16.43 -6.22
N PHE A 117 14.17 -15.89 -5.83
CA PHE A 117 13.50 -16.19 -4.55
C PHE A 117 13.36 -17.71 -4.24
N PRO A 118 13.01 -18.62 -5.17
CA PRO A 118 12.88 -20.04 -4.84
C PRO A 118 14.16 -20.69 -4.28
N THR A 119 15.31 -20.08 -4.54
CA THR A 119 16.63 -20.60 -4.11
C THR A 119 17.41 -19.63 -3.24
N TRP A 120 16.77 -18.57 -2.76
CA TRP A 120 17.42 -17.43 -2.09
C TRP A 120 18.37 -17.82 -0.96
N GLN A 121 18.01 -18.81 -0.14
CA GLN A 121 18.85 -19.27 0.97
C GLN A 121 20.14 -19.95 0.51
N LYS A 122 20.08 -20.64 -0.64
CA LYS A 122 21.26 -21.32 -1.22
C LYS A 122 22.14 -20.37 -2.01
N ASN A 123 21.55 -19.31 -2.54
CA ASN A 123 22.19 -18.31 -3.39
C ASN A 123 22.19 -16.93 -2.70
N PHE A 124 22.47 -16.88 -1.40
CA PHE A 124 22.30 -15.70 -0.60
C PHE A 124 23.12 -14.49 -1.08
N GLU A 125 24.33 -14.73 -1.61
CA GLU A 125 25.21 -13.67 -2.14
C GLU A 125 24.61 -12.96 -3.37
N GLU A 126 23.88 -13.67 -4.23
CA GLU A 126 23.13 -13.08 -5.33
C GLU A 126 21.81 -12.49 -4.84
N TRP A 127 21.13 -13.22 -3.95
CA TRP A 127 19.86 -12.78 -3.38
C TRP A 127 19.95 -11.41 -2.70
N LYS A 128 20.96 -11.17 -1.88
CA LYS A 128 21.13 -9.92 -1.14
C LYS A 128 21.32 -8.67 -2.02
N LYS A 129 21.55 -8.84 -3.33
CA LYS A 129 21.63 -7.73 -4.28
C LYS A 129 20.25 -7.22 -4.70
N VAL A 130 19.22 -8.06 -4.59
CA VAL A 130 17.86 -7.79 -5.08
C VAL A 130 16.79 -7.87 -4.01
N GLY A 131 17.01 -8.60 -2.92
CA GLY A 131 16.07 -8.83 -1.84
C GLY A 131 16.71 -8.67 -0.46
N SER A 132 15.92 -8.89 0.58
CA SER A 132 16.38 -8.82 1.97
C SER A 132 16.54 -10.20 2.61
N ASP A 133 17.20 -10.25 3.77
CA ASP A 133 17.32 -11.45 4.61
C ASP A 133 15.98 -11.91 5.21
N ARG A 134 14.93 -11.11 5.06
CA ARG A 134 13.55 -11.39 5.49
C ARG A 134 12.55 -11.10 4.37
N PRO A 135 12.47 -11.98 3.35
CA PRO A 135 11.68 -11.71 2.14
C PRO A 135 10.16 -11.88 2.31
N TYR A 136 9.61 -11.54 3.47
CA TYR A 136 8.18 -11.72 3.77
C TYR A 136 7.29 -10.67 3.13
N HIS A 137 7.84 -9.45 2.93
CA HIS A 137 7.10 -8.35 2.36
C HIS A 137 7.78 -7.91 1.07
N TYR A 138 7.12 -8.15 -0.06
CA TYR A 138 7.60 -7.71 -1.37
C TYR A 138 9.05 -8.12 -1.64
N LEU A 139 9.45 -9.30 -1.13
CA LEU A 139 10.81 -9.87 -1.20
C LEU A 139 11.89 -8.97 -0.55
N GLY A 140 11.51 -7.87 0.09
CA GLY A 140 12.45 -6.83 0.52
C GLY A 140 13.11 -6.11 -0.65
N SER A 141 12.56 -6.21 -1.87
CA SER A 141 13.10 -5.60 -3.07
C SER A 141 12.91 -4.09 -3.09
N GLY A 142 14.02 -3.36 -3.14
CA GLY A 142 14.01 -1.90 -3.31
C GLY A 142 13.36 -1.47 -4.62
N ILE A 143 13.49 -2.28 -5.68
CA ILE A 143 12.87 -2.04 -6.99
C ILE A 143 11.33 -2.11 -6.87
N TRP A 144 10.80 -3.13 -6.18
CA TRP A 144 9.35 -3.26 -6.02
C TRP A 144 8.78 -2.11 -5.19
N TYR A 145 9.41 -1.78 -4.07
CA TYR A 145 8.99 -0.63 -3.25
C TYR A 145 9.07 0.70 -4.01
N SER A 146 10.11 0.91 -4.81
CA SER A 146 10.25 2.10 -5.66
C SER A 146 9.10 2.20 -6.66
N ARG A 147 8.74 1.11 -7.34
CA ARG A 147 7.60 1.08 -8.28
C ARG A 147 6.28 1.36 -7.58
N ILE A 148 6.06 0.80 -6.39
CA ILE A 148 4.87 1.09 -5.57
C ILE A 148 4.83 2.58 -5.21
N GLY A 149 5.96 3.15 -4.77
CA GLY A 149 6.07 4.57 -4.45
C GLY A 149 5.78 5.48 -5.64
N THR A 150 6.30 5.12 -6.83
CA THR A 150 6.01 5.85 -8.08
C THR A 150 4.52 5.80 -8.41
N ALA A 151 3.92 4.62 -8.43
CA ALA A 151 2.48 4.48 -8.69
C ALA A 151 1.61 5.23 -7.67
N ALA A 152 2.01 5.23 -6.39
CA ALA A 152 1.32 5.99 -5.36
C ALA A 152 1.43 7.51 -5.59
N GLY A 153 2.62 7.98 -6.01
CA GLY A 153 2.83 9.39 -6.35
C GLY A 153 2.02 9.82 -7.56
N GLU A 154 2.00 9.02 -8.63
CA GLU A 154 1.18 9.27 -9.83
C GLU A 154 -0.32 9.32 -9.47
N ALA A 155 -0.82 8.35 -8.72
CA ALA A 155 -2.20 8.34 -8.24
C ALA A 155 -2.54 9.57 -7.37
N MET A 156 -1.60 10.03 -6.53
CA MET A 156 -1.79 11.21 -5.72
C MET A 156 -1.86 12.48 -6.58
N VAL A 157 -0.97 12.62 -7.58
CA VAL A 157 -0.99 13.74 -8.52
C VAL A 157 -2.31 13.80 -9.29
N GLU A 158 -2.85 12.64 -9.73
CA GLU A 158 -4.18 12.59 -10.37
C GLU A 158 -5.29 13.14 -9.46
N LEU A 159 -5.24 12.85 -8.14
CA LEU A 159 -6.26 13.29 -7.19
C LEU A 159 -6.14 14.76 -6.79
N VAL A 160 -4.91 15.30 -6.69
CA VAL A 160 -4.71 16.71 -6.31
C VAL A 160 -4.87 17.66 -7.49
N GLY A 161 -4.83 17.14 -8.71
CA GLY A 161 -4.85 17.93 -9.93
C GLY A 161 -3.53 18.67 -10.21
N PRO A 162 -3.43 19.33 -11.35
CA PRO A 162 -2.28 20.14 -11.69
C PRO A 162 -2.18 21.43 -10.85
#